data_794235d0b1cd32b026464627f7b0fc5d
#
_entry.id   794235d0b1cd32b026464627f7b0fc5d
#
_cell.length_a   1.000
_cell.length_b   1.000
_cell.length_c   1.000
_cell.angle_alpha   90.00
_cell.angle_beta   90.00
_cell.angle_gamma   90.00
#
_symmetry.space_group_name_H-M   'P 1'
#
loop_
_entity.id
_entity.type
_entity.pdbx_description
1 polymer ?
#
loop_
_entity_poly.entity_id
_entity_poly.type
_entity_poly.pdbx_seq_one_letter_code
_entity_poly.pdbx_strand_id
1 'polypeptide(L)'
;MNRPATASAIFMLTIASVVALPQIASSETVLRIGMTAADIPRTSGQPDQGFEGNRFTGVTLYDSLTMWDLSSATKASAVIPGLASEWAADAADKTKWTFKLRPGVTFHDGSAFNADAVVWNVEKVLKQDAPQFDASQVGVTASRMPTLVSARKLDDMTVELTTREPDGFLPINLTNLFMASPAKWQKLYDRAEGADTKARSQAAWAAFARDASGTGPWKMSSFTPRERLELVKNDNYWDKTRVPKIDRMLLLPMPEATLRTAALLSGQVDWIEAPAPDTVPQLKQRGFVIQANEQPHV
;
A
#
# COMPACT_ATOMS: atom_id res chain seq x y z
N MET A 1 89.28 -32.15 0.54
CA MET A 1 88.04 -32.85 0.84
C MET A 1 87.16 -31.83 1.57
N ASN A 2 86.34 -31.11 0.82
CA ASN A 2 85.40 -30.06 1.36
C ASN A 2 83.98 -30.63 1.38
N ARG A 3 83.34 -30.58 2.55
CA ARG A 3 81.91 -30.85 2.71
C ARG A 3 81.14 -29.54 2.64
N PRO A 4 80.03 -29.45 1.92
CA PRO A 4 79.18 -28.26 1.96
C PRO A 4 78.23 -28.30 3.14
N ALA A 5 77.97 -27.15 3.78
CA ALA A 5 77.01 -26.92 4.84
C ALA A 5 75.66 -26.76 4.24
N THR A 6 74.70 -27.54 4.78
CA THR A 6 73.26 -27.41 4.48
C THR A 6 72.63 -26.36 5.38
N ALA A 7 72.11 -25.27 4.81
CA ALA A 7 71.31 -24.24 5.49
C ALA A 7 69.85 -24.69 5.52
N SER A 8 69.30 -24.98 6.71
CA SER A 8 67.85 -25.18 6.94
C SER A 8 67.12 -23.84 7.02
N ALA A 9 66.25 -23.60 6.07
CA ALA A 9 65.33 -22.42 6.13
C ALA A 9 64.10 -22.81 6.96
N ILE A 10 63.94 -22.13 8.07
CA ILE A 10 62.70 -22.24 8.93
C ILE A 10 61.66 -21.28 8.33
N PHE A 11 60.56 -21.87 7.80
CA PHE A 11 59.38 -21.13 7.31
C PHE A 11 58.50 -20.87 8.52
N MET A 12 58.41 -19.62 9.02
CA MET A 12 57.42 -19.21 10.01
C MET A 12 56.07 -18.99 9.31
N LEU A 13 55.10 -19.86 9.56
CA LEU A 13 53.75 -19.73 9.13
C LEU A 13 52.98 -18.83 10.13
N THR A 14 52.77 -17.56 9.81
CA THR A 14 51.90 -16.66 10.61
C THR A 14 50.44 -16.95 10.32
N ILE A 15 49.75 -17.62 11.26
CA ILE A 15 48.31 -17.80 11.23
C ILE A 15 47.63 -16.49 11.67
N ALA A 16 47.10 -15.73 10.72
CA ALA A 16 46.24 -14.59 11.01
C ALA A 16 44.85 -15.09 11.46
N SER A 17 44.58 -15.06 12.77
CA SER A 17 43.27 -15.33 13.31
C SER A 17 42.31 -14.21 12.95
N VAL A 18 41.41 -14.43 11.99
CA VAL A 18 40.27 -13.55 11.69
C VAL A 18 39.27 -13.67 12.84
N VAL A 19 39.24 -12.68 13.72
CA VAL A 19 38.20 -12.56 14.74
C VAL A 19 36.91 -12.11 14.02
N ALA A 20 36.02 -13.04 13.74
CA ALA A 20 34.66 -12.74 13.30
C ALA A 20 33.93 -12.07 14.46
N LEU A 21 33.68 -10.77 14.36
CA LEU A 21 32.77 -10.07 15.28
C LEU A 21 31.36 -10.66 15.10
N PRO A 22 30.66 -10.99 16.19
CA PRO A 22 29.27 -11.43 16.09
C PRO A 22 28.46 -10.29 15.47
N GLN A 23 27.87 -10.52 14.29
CA GLN A 23 26.88 -9.65 13.71
C GLN A 23 25.66 -9.74 14.63
N ILE A 24 25.37 -8.66 15.36
CA ILE A 24 24.13 -8.54 16.14
C ILE A 24 23.00 -8.52 15.10
N ALA A 25 22.36 -9.64 14.89
CA ALA A 25 21.14 -9.69 14.08
C ALA A 25 20.12 -8.81 14.81
N SER A 26 19.76 -7.67 14.23
CA SER A 26 18.64 -6.86 14.71
C SER A 26 17.40 -7.75 14.65
N SER A 27 16.75 -7.96 15.80
CA SER A 27 15.50 -8.70 15.81
C SER A 27 14.46 -7.94 14.99
N GLU A 28 13.79 -8.65 14.06
CA GLU A 28 12.72 -8.08 13.23
C GLU A 28 11.63 -7.49 14.13
N THR A 29 11.24 -6.24 13.87
CA THR A 29 10.17 -5.57 14.60
C THR A 29 8.83 -5.87 13.97
N VAL A 30 7.86 -6.36 14.77
CA VAL A 30 6.54 -6.78 14.29
C VAL A 30 5.45 -6.01 15.02
N LEU A 31 4.50 -5.40 14.28
CA LEU A 31 3.30 -4.78 14.79
C LEU A 31 2.09 -5.67 14.48
N ARG A 32 1.41 -6.16 15.51
CA ARG A 32 0.21 -6.99 15.41
C ARG A 32 -1.02 -6.13 15.69
N ILE A 33 -1.95 -6.07 14.73
CA ILE A 33 -3.13 -5.20 14.79
C ILE A 33 -4.41 -6.03 14.80
N GLY A 34 -5.22 -5.90 15.84
CA GLY A 34 -6.58 -6.41 15.90
C GLY A 34 -7.55 -5.43 15.23
N MET A 35 -8.03 -5.78 14.01
CA MET A 35 -8.97 -4.96 13.23
C MET A 35 -10.40 -5.17 13.67
N THR A 36 -11.26 -4.16 13.45
CA THR A 36 -12.72 -4.30 13.62
C THR A 36 -13.39 -5.06 12.47
N ALA A 37 -12.76 -5.13 11.31
CA ALA A 37 -13.26 -5.84 10.15
C ALA A 37 -13.46 -7.34 10.42
N ALA A 38 -14.53 -7.91 9.85
CA ALA A 38 -14.83 -9.34 9.98
C ALA A 38 -13.95 -10.23 9.08
N ASP A 39 -13.33 -9.65 8.08
CA ASP A 39 -12.36 -10.31 7.17
C ASP A 39 -11.30 -9.29 6.75
N ILE A 40 -10.24 -9.77 6.13
CA ILE A 40 -9.26 -8.89 5.48
C ILE A 40 -9.96 -8.11 4.35
N PRO A 41 -9.91 -6.77 4.35
CA PRO A 41 -10.46 -5.98 3.25
C PRO A 41 -9.78 -6.32 1.93
N ARG A 42 -10.48 -6.07 0.82
CA ARG A 42 -9.98 -6.35 -0.52
C ARG A 42 -8.59 -5.76 -0.74
N THR A 43 -7.70 -6.58 -1.27
CA THR A 43 -6.30 -6.27 -1.53
C THR A 43 -5.99 -6.01 -3.01
N SER A 44 -6.98 -6.10 -3.90
CA SER A 44 -6.79 -6.01 -5.36
C SER A 44 -6.95 -4.59 -5.94
N GLY A 45 -6.53 -3.56 -5.21
CA GLY A 45 -6.57 -2.17 -5.67
C GLY A 45 -7.59 -1.36 -4.88
N GLN A 46 -8.87 -1.35 -5.27
CA GLN A 46 -9.90 -0.62 -4.51
C GLN A 46 -10.38 -1.47 -3.33
N PRO A 47 -10.12 -1.04 -2.09
CA PRO A 47 -10.57 -1.76 -0.91
C PRO A 47 -12.10 -1.70 -0.77
N ASP A 48 -12.66 -2.69 -0.14
CA ASP A 48 -14.03 -2.70 0.38
C ASP A 48 -14.03 -2.37 1.89
N GLN A 49 -15.17 -2.53 2.55
CA GLN A 49 -15.33 -2.30 4.00
C GLN A 49 -15.04 -0.85 4.44
N GLY A 50 -15.24 0.13 3.54
CA GLY A 50 -15.22 1.55 3.87
C GLY A 50 -13.86 2.04 4.41
N PHE A 51 -13.89 2.73 5.55
CA PHE A 51 -12.68 3.31 6.14
C PHE A 51 -11.65 2.28 6.59
N GLU A 52 -12.09 1.11 7.04
CA GLU A 52 -11.21 0.02 7.44
C GLU A 52 -10.41 -0.50 6.26
N GLY A 53 -11.08 -0.71 5.12
CA GLY A 53 -10.40 -1.08 3.88
C GLY A 53 -9.39 -0.03 3.44
N ASN A 54 -9.79 1.24 3.43
CA ASN A 54 -8.88 2.33 3.08
C ASN A 54 -7.64 2.36 3.99
N ARG A 55 -7.83 2.18 5.29
CA ARG A 55 -6.76 2.21 6.29
C ARG A 55 -5.82 1.02 6.19
N PHE A 56 -6.35 -0.20 6.09
CA PHE A 56 -5.56 -1.43 6.24
C PHE A 56 -5.06 -2.02 4.93
N THR A 57 -5.76 -1.83 3.82
CA THR A 57 -5.34 -2.35 2.52
C THR A 57 -5.22 -1.29 1.44
N GLY A 58 -5.87 -0.13 1.61
CA GLY A 58 -5.75 1.02 0.71
C GLY A 58 -4.39 1.70 0.86
N VAL A 59 -4.26 2.62 1.82
CA VAL A 59 -3.06 3.46 2.02
C VAL A 59 -1.83 2.71 2.52
N THR A 60 -1.95 1.44 2.87
CA THR A 60 -0.80 0.59 3.19
C THR A 60 -0.15 0.03 1.93
N LEU A 61 -0.94 -0.55 1.03
CA LEU A 61 -0.45 -1.22 -0.18
C LEU A 61 -0.34 -0.28 -1.37
N TYR A 62 -1.10 0.80 -1.39
CA TYR A 62 -1.30 1.65 -2.55
C TYR A 62 -1.14 3.13 -2.22
N ASP A 63 -0.89 3.92 -3.25
CA ASP A 63 -1.09 5.37 -3.24
C ASP A 63 -2.09 5.76 -4.34
N SER A 64 -2.56 6.99 -4.24
CA SER A 64 -3.42 7.66 -5.22
C SER A 64 -2.72 8.92 -5.75
N LEU A 65 -3.29 9.57 -6.79
CA LEU A 65 -2.69 10.79 -7.36
C LEU A 65 -2.58 11.91 -6.33
N THR A 66 -3.60 12.05 -5.51
CA THR A 66 -3.69 12.96 -4.37
C THR A 66 -3.91 12.15 -3.11
N MET A 67 -3.59 12.68 -1.95
CA MET A 67 -3.75 11.97 -0.68
C MET A 67 -4.19 12.93 0.43
N TRP A 68 -4.71 12.36 1.51
CA TRP A 68 -5.02 13.13 2.71
C TRP A 68 -3.77 13.38 3.56
N ASP A 69 -3.62 14.60 4.05
CA ASP A 69 -2.67 14.89 5.12
C ASP A 69 -3.21 14.37 6.45
N LEU A 70 -2.69 13.22 6.88
CA LEU A 70 -3.06 12.57 8.14
C LEU A 70 -2.05 12.85 9.26
N SER A 71 -1.24 13.89 9.13
CA SER A 71 -0.19 14.23 10.11
C SER A 71 -0.71 14.79 11.43
N SER A 72 -1.98 15.22 11.48
CA SER A 72 -2.59 15.83 12.66
C SER A 72 -3.91 15.15 13.05
N ALA A 73 -4.04 14.78 14.32
CA ALA A 73 -5.30 14.27 14.89
C ALA A 73 -6.28 15.39 15.27
N THR A 74 -5.84 16.65 15.30
CA THR A 74 -6.61 17.81 15.81
C THR A 74 -7.01 18.80 14.75
N LYS A 75 -6.53 18.62 13.51
CA LYS A 75 -6.86 19.47 12.36
C LYS A 75 -7.61 18.70 11.30
N ALA A 76 -8.54 19.36 10.62
CA ALA A 76 -9.15 18.78 9.43
C ALA A 76 -8.09 18.45 8.39
N SER A 77 -8.19 17.26 7.79
CA SER A 77 -7.24 16.81 6.78
C SER A 77 -7.34 17.64 5.52
N ALA A 78 -6.21 18.09 4.99
CA ALA A 78 -6.10 18.72 3.69
C ALA A 78 -5.72 17.70 2.62
N VAL A 79 -6.03 18.00 1.35
CA VAL A 79 -5.52 17.24 0.22
C VAL A 79 -4.12 17.71 -0.13
N ILE A 80 -3.18 16.78 -0.22
CA ILE A 80 -1.78 17.02 -0.52
C ILE A 80 -1.33 16.18 -1.73
N PRO A 81 -0.18 16.51 -2.34
CA PRO A 81 0.42 15.72 -3.40
C PRO A 81 0.71 14.27 -2.98
N GLY A 82 0.17 13.32 -3.76
CA GLY A 82 0.48 11.90 -3.69
C GLY A 82 1.42 11.50 -4.84
N LEU A 83 0.95 10.59 -5.71
CA LEU A 83 1.67 10.20 -6.93
C LEU A 83 1.70 11.31 -7.99
N ALA A 84 0.80 12.28 -7.92
CA ALA A 84 0.93 13.54 -8.64
C ALA A 84 1.62 14.57 -7.73
N SER A 85 2.62 15.28 -8.28
CA SER A 85 3.31 16.38 -7.61
C SER A 85 2.55 17.70 -7.73
N GLU A 86 1.81 17.88 -8.82
CA GLU A 86 1.04 19.09 -9.15
C GLU A 86 -0.22 18.71 -9.94
N TRP A 87 -1.25 19.56 -9.83
CA TRP A 87 -2.45 19.47 -10.67
C TRP A 87 -3.10 20.82 -10.87
N ALA A 88 -3.79 20.98 -12.00
CA ALA A 88 -4.55 22.17 -12.30
C ALA A 88 -5.72 21.85 -13.22
N ALA A 89 -6.86 22.53 -13.02
CA ALA A 89 -7.91 22.57 -14.02
C ALA A 89 -7.48 23.48 -15.19
N ASP A 90 -7.82 23.08 -16.40
CA ASP A 90 -7.59 23.91 -17.59
C ASP A 90 -8.30 25.27 -17.45
N ALA A 91 -7.67 26.34 -17.90
CA ALA A 91 -8.21 27.69 -17.75
C ALA A 91 -9.44 27.93 -18.60
N ALA A 92 -9.46 27.36 -19.81
CA ALA A 92 -10.53 27.53 -20.80
C ALA A 92 -11.62 26.46 -20.69
N ASP A 93 -11.25 25.23 -20.29
CA ASP A 93 -12.16 24.08 -20.17
C ASP A 93 -12.06 23.42 -18.79
N LYS A 94 -12.89 23.85 -17.86
CA LYS A 94 -12.90 23.38 -16.48
C LYS A 94 -13.28 21.91 -16.31
N THR A 95 -13.62 21.21 -17.38
CA THR A 95 -13.81 19.74 -17.37
C THR A 95 -12.51 18.98 -17.52
N LYS A 96 -11.40 19.65 -17.86
CA LYS A 96 -10.08 19.04 -18.03
C LYS A 96 -9.16 19.37 -16.87
N TRP A 97 -8.52 18.36 -16.34
CA TRP A 97 -7.54 18.46 -15.26
C TRP A 97 -6.22 17.83 -15.70
N THR A 98 -5.14 18.57 -15.59
CA THR A 98 -3.79 18.05 -15.85
C THR A 98 -3.11 17.72 -14.53
N PHE A 99 -2.51 16.51 -14.45
CA PHE A 99 -1.74 16.04 -13.31
C PHE A 99 -0.31 15.74 -13.77
N LYS A 100 0.68 16.35 -13.11
CA LYS A 100 2.09 16.03 -13.28
C LYS A 100 2.48 14.92 -12.30
N LEU A 101 2.99 13.81 -12.80
CA LEU A 101 3.32 12.64 -12.01
C LEU A 101 4.68 12.78 -11.35
N ARG A 102 4.85 12.13 -10.21
CA ARG A 102 6.10 12.08 -9.48
C ARG A 102 7.07 11.13 -10.17
N PRO A 103 8.30 11.58 -10.53
CA PRO A 103 9.28 10.73 -11.20
C PRO A 103 9.89 9.71 -10.23
N GLY A 104 10.37 8.58 -10.78
CA GLY A 104 11.11 7.56 -10.05
C GLY A 104 10.28 6.68 -9.13
N VAL A 105 8.95 6.79 -9.15
CA VAL A 105 8.06 5.88 -8.40
C VAL A 105 8.01 4.53 -9.10
N THR A 106 8.09 3.46 -8.30
CA THR A 106 7.93 2.08 -8.77
C THR A 106 6.84 1.36 -7.99
N PHE A 107 6.17 0.45 -8.66
CA PHE A 107 5.28 -0.51 -8.01
C PHE A 107 6.10 -1.53 -7.20
N HIS A 108 5.45 -2.28 -6.32
CA HIS A 108 6.11 -3.31 -5.50
C HIS A 108 6.79 -4.40 -6.32
N ASP A 109 6.31 -4.67 -7.53
CA ASP A 109 6.90 -5.64 -8.48
C ASP A 109 8.09 -5.07 -9.28
N GLY A 110 8.49 -3.84 -9.00
CA GLY A 110 9.61 -3.13 -9.66
C GLY A 110 9.25 -2.44 -10.97
N SER A 111 8.02 -2.59 -11.48
CA SER A 111 7.59 -1.87 -12.68
C SER A 111 7.44 -0.37 -12.41
N ALA A 112 7.68 0.46 -13.44
CA ALA A 112 7.61 1.91 -13.31
C ALA A 112 6.16 2.40 -13.21
N PHE A 113 5.92 3.41 -12.36
CA PHE A 113 4.70 4.20 -12.37
C PHE A 113 4.85 5.36 -13.35
N ASN A 114 3.89 5.52 -14.25
CA ASN A 114 3.85 6.55 -15.29
C ASN A 114 2.41 6.88 -15.72
N ALA A 115 2.24 7.72 -16.73
CA ALA A 115 0.93 8.12 -17.25
C ALA A 115 0.12 6.94 -17.80
N ASP A 116 0.75 5.95 -18.43
CA ASP A 116 0.06 4.75 -18.92
C ASP A 116 -0.55 3.95 -17.76
N ALA A 117 0.16 3.87 -16.61
CA ALA A 117 -0.37 3.22 -15.42
C ALA A 117 -1.59 3.96 -14.84
N VAL A 118 -1.61 5.31 -14.89
CA VAL A 118 -2.77 6.09 -14.45
C VAL A 118 -3.97 5.85 -15.37
N VAL A 119 -3.77 5.92 -16.69
CA VAL A 119 -4.82 5.66 -17.69
C VAL A 119 -5.41 4.27 -17.46
N TRP A 120 -4.56 3.26 -17.33
CA TRP A 120 -4.97 1.88 -17.08
C TRP A 120 -5.83 1.74 -15.79
N ASN A 121 -5.45 2.42 -14.71
CA ASN A 121 -6.20 2.38 -13.45
C ASN A 121 -7.53 3.13 -13.51
N VAL A 122 -7.63 4.20 -14.30
CA VAL A 122 -8.90 4.88 -14.59
C VAL A 122 -9.81 3.97 -15.43
N GLU A 123 -9.28 3.36 -16.48
CA GLU A 123 -10.04 2.43 -17.32
C GLU A 123 -10.52 1.20 -16.55
N LYS A 124 -9.74 0.69 -15.59
CA LYS A 124 -10.10 -0.41 -14.70
C LYS A 124 -11.47 -0.23 -14.04
N VAL A 125 -11.86 1.00 -13.77
CA VAL A 125 -13.12 1.32 -13.07
C VAL A 125 -14.18 1.98 -13.96
N LEU A 126 -13.80 2.49 -15.14
CA LEU A 126 -14.73 3.18 -16.03
C LEU A 126 -15.08 2.39 -17.29
N LYS A 127 -14.14 1.61 -17.83
CA LYS A 127 -14.25 1.04 -19.17
C LYS A 127 -14.63 -0.44 -19.12
N GLN A 128 -15.94 -0.72 -19.22
CA GLN A 128 -16.51 -2.07 -19.03
C GLN A 128 -16.00 -3.13 -20.04
N ASP A 129 -15.54 -2.72 -21.22
CA ASP A 129 -14.99 -3.59 -22.25
C ASP A 129 -13.46 -3.80 -22.13
N ALA A 130 -12.79 -3.08 -21.23
CA ALA A 130 -11.37 -3.27 -20.97
C ALA A 130 -11.11 -4.59 -20.23
N PRO A 131 -10.07 -5.35 -20.61
CA PRO A 131 -9.75 -6.62 -19.93
C PRO A 131 -9.55 -6.47 -18.44
N GLN A 132 -8.97 -5.36 -17.98
CA GLN A 132 -8.73 -5.07 -16.57
C GLN A 132 -9.94 -4.55 -15.81
N PHE A 133 -11.08 -4.35 -16.45
CA PHE A 133 -12.28 -3.89 -15.77
C PHE A 133 -12.70 -4.85 -14.67
N ASP A 134 -12.94 -4.31 -13.47
CA ASP A 134 -13.43 -5.07 -12.32
C ASP A 134 -14.65 -4.39 -11.71
N ALA A 135 -15.83 -4.94 -12.01
CA ALA A 135 -17.11 -4.44 -11.50
C ALA A 135 -17.15 -4.36 -9.97
N SER A 136 -16.39 -5.20 -9.26
CA SER A 136 -16.35 -5.19 -7.80
C SER A 136 -15.65 -3.95 -7.22
N GLN A 137 -14.79 -3.30 -8.03
CA GLN A 137 -14.09 -2.06 -7.65
C GLN A 137 -14.85 -0.79 -8.04
N VAL A 138 -15.84 -0.89 -8.91
CA VAL A 138 -16.58 0.27 -9.45
C VAL A 138 -17.42 0.97 -8.39
N GLY A 139 -18.06 0.23 -7.50
CA GLY A 139 -19.03 0.81 -6.56
C GLY A 139 -18.45 1.92 -5.69
N VAL A 140 -17.26 1.74 -5.13
CA VAL A 140 -16.57 2.77 -4.33
C VAL A 140 -16.13 3.94 -5.21
N THR A 141 -15.53 3.64 -6.36
CA THR A 141 -14.96 4.64 -7.27
C THR A 141 -16.04 5.47 -7.93
N ALA A 142 -17.10 4.85 -8.47
CA ALA A 142 -18.19 5.54 -9.14
C ALA A 142 -18.98 6.44 -8.20
N SER A 143 -19.16 6.04 -6.93
CA SER A 143 -19.86 6.88 -5.94
C SER A 143 -19.03 8.11 -5.53
N ARG A 144 -17.71 8.03 -5.58
CA ARG A 144 -16.79 9.11 -5.19
C ARG A 144 -16.42 10.03 -6.36
N MET A 145 -16.38 9.50 -7.58
CA MET A 145 -15.97 10.22 -8.79
C MET A 145 -17.02 10.13 -9.89
N PRO A 146 -18.28 10.55 -9.63
CA PRO A 146 -19.38 10.38 -10.58
C PRO A 146 -19.23 11.19 -11.87
N THR A 147 -18.38 12.19 -11.87
CA THR A 147 -18.12 13.09 -13.00
C THR A 147 -16.96 12.62 -13.89
N LEU A 148 -16.04 11.80 -13.38
CA LEU A 148 -14.88 11.33 -14.13
C LEU A 148 -15.30 10.43 -15.30
N VAL A 149 -14.88 10.78 -16.53
CA VAL A 149 -15.25 10.04 -17.74
C VAL A 149 -14.07 9.44 -18.48
N SER A 150 -12.86 10.02 -18.36
CA SER A 150 -11.68 9.46 -19.04
C SER A 150 -10.37 9.96 -18.46
N ALA A 151 -9.30 9.25 -18.82
CA ALA A 151 -7.93 9.67 -18.64
C ALA A 151 -7.18 9.57 -19.97
N ARG A 152 -6.26 10.49 -20.23
CA ARG A 152 -5.43 10.53 -21.42
C ARG A 152 -4.00 10.87 -21.06
N LYS A 153 -3.05 10.09 -21.55
CA LYS A 153 -1.63 10.39 -21.50
C LYS A 153 -1.34 11.61 -22.37
N LEU A 154 -0.66 12.62 -21.81
CA LEU A 154 -0.11 13.74 -22.54
C LEU A 154 1.37 13.48 -22.88
N ASP A 155 2.12 13.01 -21.91
CA ASP A 155 3.49 12.49 -22.01
C ASP A 155 3.70 11.40 -20.95
N ASP A 156 4.92 10.88 -20.79
CA ASP A 156 5.19 9.79 -19.86
C ASP A 156 4.93 10.14 -18.39
N MET A 157 4.99 11.43 -18.04
CA MET A 157 4.84 11.92 -16.68
C MET A 157 3.68 12.92 -16.53
N THR A 158 2.82 13.06 -17.54
CA THR A 158 1.69 13.97 -17.49
C THR A 158 0.43 13.29 -18.01
N VAL A 159 -0.64 13.34 -17.22
CA VAL A 159 -1.95 12.80 -17.57
C VAL A 159 -3.01 13.87 -17.49
N GLU A 160 -3.97 13.83 -18.44
CA GLU A 160 -5.18 14.61 -18.41
C GLU A 160 -6.36 13.73 -17.99
N LEU A 161 -7.10 14.17 -16.98
CA LEU A 161 -8.38 13.59 -16.59
C LEU A 161 -9.51 14.48 -17.07
N THR A 162 -10.55 13.87 -17.64
CA THR A 162 -11.73 14.62 -18.14
C THR A 162 -12.94 14.25 -17.30
N THR A 163 -13.68 15.28 -16.89
CA THR A 163 -14.99 15.14 -16.22
C THR A 163 -16.11 15.57 -17.17
N ARG A 164 -17.34 15.07 -16.97
CA ARG A 164 -18.48 15.41 -17.82
C ARG A 164 -18.96 16.86 -17.64
N GLU A 165 -18.64 17.46 -16.51
CA GLU A 165 -18.94 18.81 -16.11
C GLU A 165 -17.83 19.37 -15.22
N PRO A 166 -17.67 20.67 -15.03
CA PRO A 166 -16.68 21.24 -14.12
C PRO A 166 -16.81 20.66 -12.71
N ASP A 167 -15.74 20.05 -12.21
CA ASP A 167 -15.72 19.40 -10.90
C ASP A 167 -14.51 19.84 -10.08
N GLY A 168 -14.72 20.82 -9.18
CA GLY A 168 -13.71 21.33 -8.26
C GLY A 168 -13.32 20.33 -7.16
N PHE A 169 -14.09 19.26 -6.96
CA PHE A 169 -13.82 18.21 -5.97
C PHE A 169 -13.01 17.06 -6.53
N LEU A 170 -12.72 17.02 -7.84
CA LEU A 170 -11.97 15.93 -8.43
C LEU A 170 -10.67 15.60 -7.70
N PRO A 171 -9.80 16.57 -7.31
CA PRO A 171 -8.58 16.26 -6.56
C PRO A 171 -8.84 15.61 -5.20
N ILE A 172 -9.93 15.99 -4.51
CA ILE A 172 -10.35 15.37 -3.24
C ILE A 172 -10.79 13.93 -3.48
N ASN A 173 -11.60 13.71 -4.50
CA ASN A 173 -12.18 12.42 -4.81
C ASN A 173 -11.13 11.41 -5.28
N LEU A 174 -10.08 11.88 -5.97
CA LEU A 174 -8.97 11.05 -6.43
C LEU A 174 -8.14 10.42 -5.30
N THR A 175 -8.26 10.90 -4.06
CA THR A 175 -7.69 10.21 -2.88
C THR A 175 -8.20 8.78 -2.72
N ASN A 176 -9.33 8.46 -3.35
CA ASN A 176 -9.96 7.14 -3.32
C ASN A 176 -9.67 6.28 -4.57
N LEU A 177 -8.83 6.74 -5.51
CA LEU A 177 -8.43 5.95 -6.69
C LEU A 177 -7.01 5.42 -6.50
N PHE A 178 -6.90 4.24 -5.94
CA PHE A 178 -5.64 3.58 -5.68
C PHE A 178 -5.03 2.95 -6.94
N MET A 179 -3.71 3.10 -7.11
CA MET A 179 -2.97 2.67 -8.30
C MET A 179 -2.41 1.27 -8.13
N ALA A 180 -2.99 0.30 -8.84
CA ALA A 180 -2.49 -1.07 -8.93
C ALA A 180 -1.51 -1.21 -10.10
N SER A 181 -0.54 -2.14 -10.00
CA SER A 181 0.45 -2.41 -11.05
C SER A 181 -0.19 -3.03 -12.30
N PRO A 182 -0.18 -2.33 -13.45
CA PRO A 182 -0.62 -2.92 -14.71
C PRO A 182 0.23 -4.11 -15.14
N ALA A 183 1.56 -4.01 -14.95
CA ALA A 183 2.50 -5.05 -15.36
C ALA A 183 2.31 -6.36 -14.56
N LYS A 184 2.06 -6.26 -13.24
CA LYS A 184 1.75 -7.42 -12.41
C LYS A 184 0.43 -8.05 -12.84
N TRP A 185 -0.61 -7.23 -13.02
CA TRP A 185 -1.92 -7.70 -13.44
C TRP A 185 -1.87 -8.39 -14.81
N GLN A 186 -1.16 -7.79 -15.79
CA GLN A 186 -1.03 -8.36 -17.13
C GLN A 186 -0.37 -9.76 -17.11
N LYS A 187 0.72 -9.93 -16.33
CA LYS A 187 1.37 -11.23 -16.14
C LYS A 187 0.42 -12.29 -15.58
N LEU A 188 -0.47 -11.88 -14.67
CA LEU A 188 -1.47 -12.78 -14.09
C LEU A 188 -2.59 -13.08 -15.09
N TYR A 189 -3.04 -12.08 -15.86
CA TYR A 189 -4.04 -12.24 -16.90
C TYR A 189 -3.56 -13.17 -18.04
N ASP A 190 -2.30 -13.06 -18.45
CA ASP A 190 -1.73 -13.90 -19.51
C ASP A 190 -1.67 -15.38 -19.10
N ARG A 191 -1.59 -15.67 -17.80
CA ARG A 191 -1.59 -17.02 -17.23
C ARG A 191 -2.97 -17.50 -16.79
N ALA A 192 -3.93 -16.59 -16.73
CA ALA A 192 -5.27 -16.92 -16.26
C ALA A 192 -6.02 -17.79 -17.28
N GLU A 193 -6.66 -18.83 -16.79
CA GLU A 193 -7.57 -19.67 -17.57
C GLU A 193 -9.00 -19.12 -17.44
N GLY A 194 -9.80 -19.28 -18.48
CA GLY A 194 -11.19 -18.86 -18.51
C GLY A 194 -11.80 -19.01 -19.89
N ALA A 195 -13.11 -19.24 -19.95
CA ALA A 195 -13.85 -19.45 -21.19
C ALA A 195 -13.93 -18.18 -22.06
N ASP A 196 -13.83 -17.01 -21.43
CA ASP A 196 -13.91 -15.72 -22.08
C ASP A 196 -13.02 -14.67 -21.35
N THR A 197 -12.98 -13.46 -21.90
CA THR A 197 -12.22 -12.33 -21.33
C THR A 197 -12.64 -12.02 -19.90
N LYS A 198 -13.93 -12.09 -19.58
CA LYS A 198 -14.45 -11.79 -18.24
C LYS A 198 -14.00 -12.83 -17.20
N ALA A 199 -14.09 -14.12 -17.54
CA ALA A 199 -13.63 -15.21 -16.67
C ALA A 199 -12.12 -15.12 -16.42
N ARG A 200 -11.32 -14.83 -17.44
CA ARG A 200 -9.87 -14.61 -17.33
C ARG A 200 -9.55 -13.39 -16.47
N SER A 201 -10.27 -12.28 -16.64
CA SER A 201 -10.13 -11.08 -15.81
C SER A 201 -10.41 -11.36 -14.34
N GLN A 202 -11.50 -12.06 -14.04
CA GLN A 202 -11.84 -12.47 -12.68
C GLN A 202 -10.76 -13.33 -12.04
N ALA A 203 -10.23 -14.32 -12.78
CA ALA A 203 -9.13 -15.17 -12.31
C ALA A 203 -7.84 -14.36 -12.06
N ALA A 204 -7.50 -13.41 -12.95
CA ALA A 204 -6.36 -12.52 -12.78
C ALA A 204 -6.50 -11.64 -11.53
N TRP A 205 -7.67 -11.04 -11.30
CA TRP A 205 -7.92 -10.25 -10.10
C TRP A 205 -7.91 -11.08 -8.82
N ALA A 206 -8.43 -12.31 -8.86
CA ALA A 206 -8.35 -13.23 -7.72
C ALA A 206 -6.90 -13.60 -7.37
N ALA A 207 -6.07 -13.80 -8.40
CA ALA A 207 -4.63 -14.04 -8.22
C ALA A 207 -3.91 -12.78 -7.73
N PHE A 208 -4.25 -11.61 -8.28
CA PHE A 208 -3.70 -10.32 -7.85
C PHE A 208 -4.00 -10.02 -6.37
N ALA A 209 -5.22 -10.34 -5.91
CA ALA A 209 -5.60 -10.16 -4.51
C ALA A 209 -4.74 -10.97 -3.52
N ARG A 210 -4.09 -12.04 -3.98
CA ARG A 210 -3.20 -12.90 -3.17
C ARG A 210 -1.73 -12.46 -3.22
N ASP A 211 -1.38 -11.58 -4.15
CA ASP A 211 -0.02 -11.11 -4.39
C ASP A 211 -0.09 -9.69 -4.96
N ALA A 212 -0.68 -8.78 -4.17
CA ALA A 212 -0.97 -7.41 -4.56
C ALA A 212 0.30 -6.59 -4.79
N SER A 213 0.26 -5.74 -5.81
CA SER A 213 1.34 -4.80 -6.14
C SER A 213 0.78 -3.41 -6.35
N GLY A 214 0.99 -2.55 -5.38
CA GLY A 214 0.76 -1.10 -5.42
C GLY A 214 2.08 -0.35 -5.35
N THR A 215 2.01 0.92 -4.94
CA THR A 215 3.17 1.80 -4.75
C THR A 215 3.40 2.15 -3.28
N GLY A 216 2.56 1.66 -2.38
CA GLY A 216 2.46 2.06 -0.99
C GLY A 216 3.67 1.73 -0.11
N PRO A 217 3.65 2.21 1.15
CA PRO A 217 4.75 2.03 2.11
C PRO A 217 4.93 0.60 2.59
N TRP A 218 3.95 -0.26 2.38
CA TRP A 218 3.98 -1.68 2.75
C TRP A 218 3.77 -2.57 1.53
N LYS A 219 4.45 -3.72 1.51
CA LYS A 219 4.29 -4.79 0.51
C LYS A 219 3.60 -5.98 1.14
N MET A 220 2.75 -6.65 0.38
CA MET A 220 2.18 -7.92 0.81
C MET A 220 3.26 -8.99 0.89
N SER A 221 3.33 -9.70 2.01
CA SER A 221 4.20 -10.86 2.22
C SER A 221 3.41 -12.16 2.18
N SER A 222 2.29 -12.21 2.90
CA SER A 222 1.39 -13.36 2.87
C SER A 222 -0.06 -12.94 3.13
N PHE A 223 -1.01 -13.76 2.64
CA PHE A 223 -2.44 -13.53 2.81
C PHE A 223 -3.18 -14.84 3.04
N THR A 224 -3.83 -14.96 4.18
CA THR A 224 -4.76 -16.04 4.50
C THR A 224 -6.14 -15.44 4.74
N PRO A 225 -7.12 -15.69 3.85
CA PRO A 225 -8.47 -15.14 3.99
C PRO A 225 -9.07 -15.43 5.36
N ARG A 226 -9.76 -14.46 5.94
CA ARG A 226 -10.41 -14.49 7.26
C ARG A 226 -9.47 -14.69 8.45
N GLU A 227 -8.19 -14.85 8.23
CA GLU A 227 -7.20 -15.13 9.28
C GLU A 227 -6.25 -13.97 9.45
N ARG A 228 -5.45 -13.65 8.41
CA ARG A 228 -4.43 -12.63 8.50
C ARG A 228 -3.94 -12.11 7.15
N LEU A 229 -3.48 -10.88 7.18
CA LEU A 229 -2.65 -10.29 6.13
C LEU A 229 -1.31 -9.88 6.75
N GLU A 230 -0.21 -10.36 6.17
CA GLU A 230 1.13 -9.96 6.56
C GLU A 230 1.71 -8.99 5.55
N LEU A 231 2.20 -7.89 6.06
CA LEU A 231 2.86 -6.85 5.28
C LEU A 231 4.29 -6.68 5.76
N VAL A 232 5.20 -6.44 4.83
CA VAL A 232 6.60 -6.06 5.08
C VAL A 232 6.83 -4.64 4.60
N LYS A 233 7.71 -3.90 5.28
CA LYS A 233 8.01 -2.52 4.89
C LYS A 233 8.56 -2.43 3.48
N ASN A 234 8.25 -1.36 2.79
CA ASN A 234 8.80 -1.01 1.49
C ASN A 234 9.96 -0.03 1.66
N ASP A 235 11.18 -0.52 1.81
CA ASP A 235 12.38 0.34 1.95
C ASP A 235 12.59 1.26 0.74
N ASN A 236 12.04 0.86 -0.43
CA ASN A 236 12.09 1.64 -1.66
C ASN A 236 10.88 2.58 -1.83
N TYR A 237 10.09 2.79 -0.77
CA TYR A 237 8.96 3.70 -0.84
C TYR A 237 9.42 5.09 -1.30
N TRP A 238 8.68 5.69 -2.22
CA TRP A 238 9.05 6.95 -2.85
C TRP A 238 9.11 8.12 -1.86
N ASP A 239 8.21 8.17 -0.87
CA ASP A 239 8.25 9.16 0.20
C ASP A 239 9.12 8.68 1.35
N LYS A 240 10.37 9.11 1.35
CA LYS A 240 11.36 8.70 2.37
C LYS A 240 11.02 9.14 3.78
N THR A 241 10.13 10.12 3.94
CA THR A 241 9.66 10.58 5.26
C THR A 241 8.62 9.65 5.87
N ARG A 242 7.97 8.81 5.06
CA ARG A 242 6.89 7.90 5.43
C ARG A 242 7.27 6.41 5.32
N VAL A 243 8.54 6.09 5.10
CA VAL A 243 9.02 4.71 5.17
C VAL A 243 8.72 4.15 6.57
N PRO A 244 8.07 3.00 6.71
CA PRO A 244 7.76 2.42 8.02
C PRO A 244 9.01 2.16 8.84
N LYS A 245 8.93 2.43 10.15
CA LYS A 245 10.01 2.15 11.10
C LYS A 245 9.95 0.71 11.65
N ILE A 246 8.83 0.04 11.42
CA ILE A 246 8.57 -1.34 11.82
C ILE A 246 8.76 -2.23 10.59
N ASP A 247 9.36 -3.40 10.75
CA ASP A 247 9.72 -4.28 9.64
C ASP A 247 8.52 -5.04 9.09
N ARG A 248 7.61 -5.48 9.97
CA ARG A 248 6.41 -6.24 9.59
C ARG A 248 5.16 -5.75 10.30
N MET A 249 4.02 -5.89 9.62
CA MET A 249 2.69 -5.64 10.16
C MET A 249 1.81 -6.87 9.93
N LEU A 250 1.16 -7.34 10.98
CA LEU A 250 0.15 -8.38 10.90
C LEU A 250 -1.23 -7.78 11.17
N LEU A 251 -2.12 -7.93 10.22
CA LEU A 251 -3.51 -7.49 10.30
C LEU A 251 -4.38 -8.70 10.60
N LEU A 252 -5.10 -8.68 11.72
CA LEU A 252 -5.86 -9.80 12.27
C LEU A 252 -7.33 -9.38 12.42
N PRO A 253 -8.27 -9.97 11.67
CA PRO A 253 -9.70 -9.70 11.84
C PRO A 253 -10.17 -10.13 13.24
N MET A 254 -10.69 -9.19 14.01
CA MET A 254 -11.22 -9.40 15.35
C MET A 254 -12.46 -8.51 15.56
N PRO A 255 -13.61 -8.84 14.95
CA PRO A 255 -14.78 -7.96 14.94
C PRO A 255 -15.34 -7.68 16.35
N GLU A 256 -15.18 -8.62 17.30
CA GLU A 256 -15.71 -8.47 18.65
C GLU A 256 -14.79 -7.60 19.53
N ALA A 257 -15.33 -6.50 20.07
CA ALA A 257 -14.57 -5.54 20.88
C ALA A 257 -13.96 -6.17 22.15
N THR A 258 -14.69 -7.10 22.79
CA THR A 258 -14.22 -7.83 23.97
C THR A 258 -13.04 -8.73 23.65
N LEU A 259 -13.07 -9.40 22.49
CA LEU A 259 -11.96 -10.24 22.01
C LEU A 259 -10.72 -9.39 21.72
N ARG A 260 -10.88 -8.25 21.01
CA ARG A 260 -9.76 -7.33 20.75
C ARG A 260 -9.13 -6.83 22.04
N THR A 261 -9.96 -6.40 23.01
CA THR A 261 -9.47 -5.92 24.31
C THR A 261 -8.71 -7.02 25.07
N ALA A 262 -9.21 -8.25 25.09
CA ALA A 262 -8.55 -9.38 25.72
C ALA A 262 -7.22 -9.72 25.03
N ALA A 263 -7.17 -9.71 23.70
CA ALA A 263 -5.97 -9.94 22.91
C ALA A 263 -4.89 -8.87 23.17
N LEU A 264 -5.28 -7.59 23.32
CA LEU A 264 -4.38 -6.51 23.68
C LEU A 264 -3.82 -6.69 25.10
N LEU A 265 -4.68 -6.97 26.07
CA LEU A 265 -4.29 -7.15 27.47
C LEU A 265 -3.38 -8.37 27.71
N SER A 266 -3.52 -9.42 26.89
CA SER A 266 -2.67 -10.62 26.92
C SER A 266 -1.39 -10.51 26.09
N GLY A 267 -1.21 -9.43 25.33
CA GLY A 267 -0.05 -9.25 24.44
C GLY A 267 -0.10 -10.08 23.16
N GLN A 268 -1.26 -10.61 22.78
CA GLN A 268 -1.46 -11.29 21.47
C GLN A 268 -1.42 -10.28 20.33
N VAL A 269 -1.90 -9.06 20.56
CA VAL A 269 -1.78 -7.93 19.63
C VAL A 269 -1.16 -6.73 20.33
N ASP A 270 -0.59 -5.83 19.53
CA ASP A 270 0.10 -4.62 20.02
C ASP A 270 -0.77 -3.38 19.88
N TRP A 271 -1.75 -3.43 19.00
CA TRP A 271 -2.70 -2.35 18.74
C TRP A 271 -4.08 -2.90 18.37
N ILE A 272 -5.11 -2.22 18.85
CA ILE A 272 -6.51 -2.52 18.49
C ILE A 272 -7.22 -1.26 18.03
N GLU A 273 -8.16 -1.43 17.10
CA GLU A 273 -9.10 -0.38 16.75
C GLU A 273 -10.31 -0.36 17.69
N ALA A 274 -10.89 0.84 17.83
CA ALA A 274 -12.19 1.07 18.45
C ALA A 274 -12.42 0.20 19.70
N PRO A 275 -11.61 0.38 20.77
CA PRO A 275 -11.90 -0.25 22.04
C PRO A 275 -13.28 0.23 22.53
N ALA A 276 -14.00 -0.63 23.23
CA ALA A 276 -15.26 -0.23 23.83
C ALA A 276 -15.04 0.95 24.81
N PRO A 277 -15.85 2.02 24.76
CA PRO A 277 -15.61 3.23 25.54
C PRO A 277 -15.46 3.00 27.05
N ASP A 278 -16.19 2.04 27.60
CA ASP A 278 -16.15 1.62 29.00
C ASP A 278 -14.85 0.92 29.39
N THR A 279 -14.09 0.35 28.42
CA THR A 279 -12.81 -0.29 28.65
C THR A 279 -11.62 0.70 28.62
N VAL A 280 -11.80 1.89 28.05
CA VAL A 280 -10.73 2.89 27.88
C VAL A 280 -10.06 3.28 29.21
N PRO A 281 -10.79 3.50 30.33
CA PRO A 281 -10.14 3.80 31.61
C PRO A 281 -9.23 2.67 32.10
N GLN A 282 -9.64 1.41 31.95
CA GLN A 282 -8.84 0.24 32.30
C GLN A 282 -7.56 0.15 31.44
N LEU A 283 -7.68 0.37 30.13
CA LEU A 283 -6.53 0.34 29.22
C LEU A 283 -5.51 1.41 29.61
N LYS A 284 -5.96 2.63 29.91
CA LYS A 284 -5.09 3.71 30.39
C LYS A 284 -4.38 3.34 31.70
N GLN A 285 -5.10 2.76 32.68
CA GLN A 285 -4.52 2.29 33.95
C GLN A 285 -3.45 1.21 33.74
N ARG A 286 -3.58 0.39 32.68
CA ARG A 286 -2.61 -0.63 32.30
C ARG A 286 -1.45 -0.09 31.47
N GLY A 287 -1.39 1.23 31.23
CA GLY A 287 -0.30 1.91 30.51
C GLY A 287 -0.46 1.95 29.00
N PHE A 288 -1.61 1.56 28.45
CA PHE A 288 -1.86 1.69 27.02
C PHE A 288 -2.12 3.14 26.63
N VAL A 289 -1.56 3.54 25.48
CA VAL A 289 -1.79 4.86 24.88
C VAL A 289 -3.08 4.82 24.08
N ILE A 290 -3.99 5.75 24.33
CA ILE A 290 -5.21 5.91 23.57
C ILE A 290 -5.00 7.03 22.54
N GLN A 291 -4.91 6.64 21.27
CA GLN A 291 -4.84 7.60 20.17
C GLN A 291 -6.25 7.94 19.70
N ALA A 292 -6.71 9.14 19.98
CA ALA A 292 -7.98 9.65 19.50
C ALA A 292 -7.76 10.61 18.32
N ASN A 293 -8.65 10.54 17.36
CA ASN A 293 -8.76 11.55 16.31
C ASN A 293 -9.91 12.49 16.67
N GLU A 294 -9.63 13.79 16.84
CA GLU A 294 -10.60 14.79 17.27
C GLU A 294 -11.41 15.35 16.11
N GLN A 295 -10.93 15.18 14.88
CA GLN A 295 -11.61 15.62 13.68
C GLN A 295 -12.33 14.45 13.00
N PRO A 296 -13.53 14.67 12.43
CA PRO A 296 -14.22 13.64 11.68
C PRO A 296 -13.35 13.22 10.47
N HIS A 297 -13.38 11.94 10.16
CA HIS A 297 -12.82 11.44 8.90
C HIS A 297 -13.66 11.94 7.73
N VAL A 298 -13.00 12.38 6.68
CA VAL A 298 -13.66 12.85 5.44
C VAL A 298 -13.80 11.68 4.47
#